data_a78e192fc457bec3c8e2a0445b8c5ad9
#
_entry.id   a78e192fc457bec3c8e2a0445b8c5ad9
#
_cell.length_a   1.000
_cell.length_b   1.000
_cell.length_c   1.000
_cell.angle_alpha   90.00
_cell.angle_beta   90.00
_cell.angle_gamma   90.00
#
_symmetry.space_group_name_H-M   'P 1'
#
loop_
_entity.id
_entity.type
_entity.pdbx_description
1 polymer ?
#
loop_
_entity_poly.entity_id
_entity_poly.type
_entity_poly.pdbx_seq_one_letter_code
_entity_poly.pdbx_strand_id
1 'polypeptide(L)' 'MRFEDISVGAYFMFNGNKYIKNSNRTAKLLEVNRVFYFNKNEMVMEDTDGE' A
#
# COMPACT_ATOMS: atom_id res chain seq x y z
N MET A 1 4.59 -4.18 -8.98
CA MET A 1 5.54 -3.99 -7.87
C MET A 1 5.04 -4.75 -6.68
N ARG A 2 5.92 -5.35 -5.92
CA ARG A 2 5.50 -6.12 -4.76
C ARG A 2 5.39 -5.23 -3.54
N PHE A 3 4.54 -5.63 -2.61
CA PHE A 3 4.33 -4.84 -1.40
C PHE A 3 5.65 -4.58 -0.67
N GLU A 4 6.54 -5.55 -0.65
CA GLU A 4 7.81 -5.35 0.05
C GLU A 4 8.65 -4.25 -0.58
N ASP A 5 8.40 -3.90 -1.85
CA ASP A 5 9.17 -2.85 -2.52
C ASP A 5 8.64 -1.46 -2.19
N ILE A 6 7.52 -1.35 -1.53
CA ILE A 6 6.95 -0.06 -1.16
C ILE A 6 7.59 0.40 0.15
N SER A 7 8.00 1.64 0.22
CA SER A 7 8.56 2.18 1.45
C SER A 7 7.46 2.46 2.47
N VAL A 8 7.77 2.24 3.74
CA VAL A 8 6.82 2.59 4.80
C VAL A 8 6.53 4.08 4.71
N GLY A 9 5.25 4.42 4.74
CA GLY A 9 4.82 5.80 4.58
C GLY A 9 4.48 6.19 3.17
N ALA A 10 4.77 5.34 2.20
CA ALA A 10 4.46 5.63 0.81
C ALA A 10 3.05 5.15 0.48
N TYR A 11 2.45 5.79 -0.50
CA TYR A 11 1.12 5.42 -0.96
C TYR A 11 1.22 4.41 -2.10
N PHE A 12 0.21 3.58 -2.22
CA PHE A 12 0.14 2.64 -3.33
C PHE A 12 -1.33 2.31 -3.58
N MET A 13 -1.57 1.70 -4.74
CA MET A 13 -2.93 1.30 -5.13
C MET A 13 -3.01 -0.20 -5.11
N PHE A 14 -4.11 -0.71 -4.60
CA PHE A 14 -4.36 -2.13 -4.60
C PHE A 14 -5.86 -2.35 -4.73
N ASN A 15 -6.25 -3.18 -5.68
CA ASN A 15 -7.66 -3.52 -5.86
C ASN A 15 -8.52 -2.28 -6.07
N GLY A 16 -7.97 -1.26 -6.73
CA GLY A 16 -8.72 -0.05 -7.02
C GLY A 16 -8.79 0.94 -5.89
N ASN A 17 -8.15 0.68 -4.77
CA ASN A 17 -8.18 1.57 -3.61
C ASN A 17 -6.79 2.08 -3.28
N LYS A 18 -6.73 3.22 -2.63
CA LYS A 18 -5.46 3.83 -2.25
C LYS A 18 -5.13 3.48 -0.81
N TYR A 19 -3.90 3.02 -0.60
CA TYR A 19 -3.43 2.62 0.72
C TYR A 19 -2.16 3.39 1.04
N ILE A 20 -1.83 3.44 2.33
CA ILE A 20 -0.53 3.94 2.77
C ILE A 20 0.14 2.81 3.55
N LYS A 21 1.39 2.51 3.19
CA LYS A 21 2.10 1.43 3.86
C LYS A 21 2.40 1.85 5.29
N ASN A 22 1.96 1.04 6.23
CA ASN A 22 2.04 1.37 7.64
C ASN A 22 3.20 0.68 8.32
N SER A 23 3.57 -0.50 7.86
CA SER A 23 4.68 -1.24 8.40
C SER A 23 5.13 -2.24 7.35
N ASN A 24 6.07 -3.13 7.72
CA ASN A 24 6.56 -4.10 6.76
C ASN A 24 5.49 -5.05 6.23
N ARG A 25 4.43 -5.24 6.98
CA ARG A 25 3.40 -6.20 6.61
C ARG A 25 2.00 -5.62 6.61
N THR A 26 1.84 -4.34 6.88
CA THR A 26 0.51 -3.76 6.99
C THR A 26 0.41 -2.47 6.21
N ALA A 27 -0.80 -2.15 5.79
CA ALA A 27 -1.09 -0.89 5.15
C ALA A 27 -2.50 -0.47 5.53
N LYS A 28 -2.71 0.83 5.55
CA LYS A 28 -4.01 1.37 5.93
C LYS A 28 -4.76 1.77 4.67
N LEU A 29 -6.01 1.30 4.57
CA LEU A 29 -6.89 1.72 3.50
C LEU A 29 -7.44 3.09 3.85
N LEU A 30 -7.11 4.09 3.04
CA LEU A 30 -7.41 5.47 3.41
C LEU A 30 -8.89 5.76 3.45
N GLU A 31 -9.64 5.14 2.55
CA GLU A 31 -11.05 5.47 2.43
C GLU A 31 -11.83 5.13 3.69
N VAL A 32 -11.50 4.04 4.35
CA VAL A 32 -12.23 3.62 5.56
C VAL A 32 -11.35 3.63 6.80
N ASN A 33 -10.10 4.06 6.67
CA ASN A 33 -9.21 4.21 7.83
C ASN A 33 -9.02 2.88 8.54
N ARG A 34 -8.84 1.80 7.81
CA ARG A 34 -8.65 0.46 8.37
C ARG A 34 -7.31 -0.09 7.95
N VAL A 35 -6.70 -0.87 8.84
CA VAL A 35 -5.39 -1.47 8.60
C VAL A 35 -5.60 -2.91 8.15
N PHE A 36 -4.88 -3.31 7.10
CA PHE A 36 -4.95 -4.66 6.55
C PHE A 36 -3.55 -5.24 6.48
N TYR A 37 -3.45 -6.55 6.59
CA TYR A 37 -2.18 -7.24 6.42
C TYR A 37 -1.96 -7.55 4.96
N PHE A 38 -0.72 -7.42 4.53
CA PHE A 38 -0.31 -7.75 3.16
C PHE A 38 0.84 -8.73 3.22
N ASN A 39 0.86 -9.66 2.27
CA ASN A 39 2.04 -10.49 2.09
C ASN A 39 3.10 -9.70 1.39
N LYS A 40 4.35 -9.95 1.71
CA LYS A 40 5.43 -9.20 1.07
C LYS A 40 5.44 -9.41 -0.43
N ASN A 41 4.94 -10.53 -0.91
CA ASN A 41 4.89 -10.81 -2.35
C ASN A 41 3.62 -10.31 -3.02
N GLU A 42 2.75 -9.65 -2.30
CA GLU A 42 1.49 -9.18 -2.86
C GLU A 42 1.77 -8.13 -3.94
N MET A 43 1.14 -8.29 -5.09
CA MET A 43 1.34 -7.36 -6.19
C MET A 43 0.48 -6.12 -5.99
N VAL A 44 1.12 -4.97 -6.00
CA VAL A 44 0.43 -3.69 -5.83
C VAL A 44 0.95 -2.72 -6.89
N MET A 45 0.29 -1.60 -7.02
CA MET A 45 0.70 -0.56 -7.97
C MET A 45 1.19 0.64 -7.21
N GLU A 46 2.36 1.12 -7.56
CA GLU A 46 2.89 2.31 -6.93
C GLU A 46 2.05 3.51 -7.33
N ASP A 47 1.74 4.38 -6.37
CA ASP A 47 0.98 5.58 -6.65
C ASP A 47 1.98 6.70 -6.91
N THR A 48 2.14 7.07 -8.17
CA THR A 48 3.11 8.09 -8.52
C THR A 48 2.42 9.35 -8.98
N ASP A 49 1.22 9.63 -8.52
CA ASP A 49 0.54 10.76 -9.00
C ASP A 49 1.24 11.96 -8.56
N GLY A 50 1.70 12.48 -8.34
CA GLY A 50 2.31 13.63 -7.99
C GLY A 50 3.10 14.27 -8.97
N GLU A 51 3.18 13.89 -9.91
CA GLU A 51 3.98 14.48 -10.71
C GLU A 51 3.57 15.00 -11.60
#